data_feb01705e8eb9a99bf361ccd0bc93f85
#
_entry.id   feb01705e8eb9a99bf361ccd0bc93f85
#
_cell.length_a   1.000
_cell.length_b   1.000
_cell.length_c   1.000
_cell.angle_alpha   90.00
_cell.angle_beta   90.00
_cell.angle_gamma   90.00
#
_symmetry.space_group_name_H-M   'P 1'
#
loop_
_entity.id
_entity.type
_entity.pdbx_description
1 polymer ?
#
loop_
_entity_poly.entity_id
_entity_poly.type
_entity_poly.pdbx_seq_one_letter_code
_entity_poly.pdbx_strand_id
1 'polypeptide(L)'
;MQKSNLLSLDEAIKKIKLSFDKISSEDVFIQNALGRCLSKPVVSNIDNPKYDVSSMDGYAVNYNHYTKINKETTKKLKVIGESSAGNSFSKKIEGLETVRIFTGAKLPSGSDTIIIQEDVRNSSNKKYVETKINIKKNQFVRKKGLDFKKNEILFNEGIVIKSRHIGSIAMTGQTWLTVSRKPIVSILSTGNEIIKVGETPKKDQIPNGNSLMLAAMIQEFGGIPKILPVA
;
A
#
# COMPACT_ATOMS: atom_id res chain seq x y z
N MET A 1 -59.48 -8.69 0.30
CA MET A 1 -58.12 -8.51 -0.24
C MET A 1 -57.15 -8.60 0.92
N GLN A 2 -56.50 -9.76 1.11
CA GLN A 2 -55.41 -9.88 2.08
C GLN A 2 -54.27 -8.98 1.60
N LYS A 3 -53.89 -7.96 2.38
CA LYS A 3 -52.64 -7.20 2.16
C LYS A 3 -51.52 -8.22 2.21
N SER A 4 -50.87 -8.45 1.06
CA SER A 4 -49.67 -9.26 1.00
C SER A 4 -48.64 -8.63 1.93
N ASN A 5 -48.21 -9.36 2.97
CA ASN A 5 -47.11 -8.98 3.88
C ASN A 5 -45.78 -9.11 3.16
N LEU A 6 -45.63 -8.49 2.00
CA LEU A 6 -44.39 -8.44 1.28
C LEU A 6 -43.47 -7.44 1.96
N LEU A 7 -42.27 -7.87 2.27
CA LEU A 7 -41.22 -6.99 2.79
C LEU A 7 -40.79 -5.98 1.71
N SER A 8 -40.54 -4.76 2.11
CA SER A 8 -39.82 -3.81 1.24
C SER A 8 -38.41 -4.30 0.97
N LEU A 9 -37.80 -3.83 -0.13
CA LEU A 9 -36.41 -4.17 -0.46
C LEU A 9 -35.44 -3.84 0.68
N ASP A 10 -35.58 -2.67 1.29
CA ASP A 10 -34.72 -2.22 2.38
C ASP A 10 -34.87 -3.08 3.64
N GLU A 11 -36.09 -3.48 3.98
CA GLU A 11 -36.36 -4.41 5.08
C GLU A 11 -35.76 -5.80 4.81
N ALA A 12 -35.89 -6.29 3.58
CA ALA A 12 -35.27 -7.56 3.16
C ALA A 12 -33.75 -7.52 3.28
N ILE A 13 -33.10 -6.47 2.75
CA ILE A 13 -31.66 -6.26 2.85
C ILE A 13 -31.22 -6.18 4.31
N LYS A 14 -31.96 -5.43 5.14
CA LYS A 14 -31.66 -5.32 6.58
C LYS A 14 -31.73 -6.67 7.27
N LYS A 15 -32.77 -7.47 7.03
CA LYS A 15 -32.92 -8.81 7.59
C LYS A 15 -31.79 -9.74 7.15
N ILE A 16 -31.46 -9.74 5.87
CA ILE A 16 -30.32 -10.52 5.32
C ILE A 16 -29.03 -10.17 6.06
N LYS A 17 -28.69 -8.88 6.15
CA LYS A 17 -27.47 -8.43 6.83
C LYS A 17 -27.40 -8.84 8.31
N LEU A 18 -28.54 -8.85 9.00
CA LEU A 18 -28.63 -9.24 10.41
C LEU A 18 -28.60 -10.76 10.62
N SER A 19 -28.83 -11.55 9.56
CA SER A 19 -28.86 -13.04 9.64
C SER A 19 -27.48 -13.67 9.43
N PHE A 20 -26.45 -12.88 9.14
CA PHE A 20 -25.09 -13.39 8.92
C PHE A 20 -24.14 -12.88 9.98
N ASP A 21 -23.44 -13.81 10.63
CA ASP A 21 -22.33 -13.52 11.51
C ASP A 21 -21.01 -13.39 10.74
N LYS A 22 -20.01 -12.77 11.38
CA LYS A 22 -18.66 -12.75 10.83
C LYS A 22 -18.12 -14.18 10.72
N ILE A 23 -17.63 -14.56 9.55
CA ILE A 23 -16.96 -15.83 9.32
C ILE A 23 -15.63 -15.85 10.06
N SER A 24 -15.16 -17.07 10.41
CA SER A 24 -13.82 -17.25 10.98
C SER A 24 -12.72 -16.70 10.07
N SER A 25 -11.58 -16.39 10.66
CA SER A 25 -10.41 -15.88 9.95
C SER A 25 -9.41 -16.99 9.61
N GLU A 26 -8.50 -16.67 8.69
CA GLU A 26 -7.32 -17.45 8.34
C GLU A 26 -6.17 -16.53 8.02
N ASP A 27 -4.94 -17.00 8.19
CA ASP A 27 -3.75 -16.27 7.79
C ASP A 27 -3.36 -16.65 6.36
N VAL A 28 -3.12 -15.63 5.54
CA VAL A 28 -2.69 -15.81 4.15
C VAL A 28 -1.40 -15.04 3.89
N PHE A 29 -0.54 -15.61 3.05
CA PHE A 29 0.64 -14.89 2.58
C PHE A 29 0.22 -13.70 1.71
N ILE A 30 0.92 -12.57 1.83
CA ILE A 30 0.56 -11.31 1.16
C ILE A 30 0.30 -11.45 -0.34
N GLN A 31 1.04 -12.33 -1.03
CA GLN A 31 0.85 -12.59 -2.47
C GLN A 31 -0.54 -13.19 -2.79
N ASN A 32 -1.17 -13.85 -1.83
CA ASN A 32 -2.49 -14.49 -1.97
C ASN A 32 -3.62 -13.64 -1.36
N ALA A 33 -3.31 -12.42 -0.94
CA ALA A 33 -4.25 -11.56 -0.21
C ALA A 33 -5.15 -10.69 -1.10
N LEU A 34 -4.88 -10.61 -2.40
CA LEU A 34 -5.70 -9.81 -3.32
C LEU A 34 -7.17 -10.28 -3.30
N GLY A 35 -8.09 -9.34 -3.15
CA GLY A 35 -9.53 -9.61 -3.08
C GLY A 35 -10.01 -10.19 -1.75
N ARG A 36 -9.10 -10.44 -0.79
CA ARG A 36 -9.47 -10.92 0.55
C ARG A 36 -9.90 -9.74 1.44
N CYS A 37 -10.79 -10.01 2.39
CA CYS A 37 -11.25 -9.05 3.37
C CYS A 37 -10.41 -9.16 4.64
N LEU A 38 -9.82 -8.05 5.11
CA LEU A 38 -9.07 -8.02 6.37
C LEU A 38 -9.98 -8.33 7.55
N SER A 39 -9.59 -9.27 8.40
CA SER A 39 -10.27 -9.56 9.69
C SER A 39 -9.52 -9.02 10.90
N LYS A 40 -8.29 -8.53 10.69
CA LYS A 40 -7.51 -7.73 11.65
C LYS A 40 -6.90 -6.52 10.97
N PRO A 41 -6.68 -5.42 11.70
CA PRO A 41 -6.03 -4.24 11.14
C PRO A 41 -4.58 -4.56 10.73
N VAL A 42 -4.10 -3.88 9.69
CA VAL A 42 -2.69 -3.89 9.30
C VAL A 42 -1.98 -2.75 10.04
N VAL A 43 -1.06 -3.13 10.91
CA VAL A 43 -0.27 -2.19 11.74
C VAL A 43 1.17 -2.19 11.24
N SER A 44 1.77 -1.03 11.02
CA SER A 44 3.15 -0.96 10.58
C SER A 44 4.14 -1.36 11.67
N ASN A 45 5.11 -2.20 11.33
CA ASN A 45 6.21 -2.58 12.21
C ASN A 45 7.40 -1.61 12.13
N ILE A 46 7.40 -0.69 11.17
CA ILE A 46 8.51 0.22 10.87
C ILE A 46 8.00 1.63 10.54
N ASP A 47 8.88 2.61 10.64
CA ASP A 47 8.66 3.92 10.03
C ASP A 47 8.97 3.87 8.52
N ASN A 48 8.22 4.60 7.70
CA ASN A 48 8.53 4.76 6.29
C ASN A 48 8.49 6.27 5.90
N PRO A 49 9.58 6.85 5.39
CA PRO A 49 10.93 6.29 5.33
C PRO A 49 11.49 5.97 6.72
N LYS A 50 12.42 5.00 6.78
CA LYS A 50 13.06 4.58 8.04
C LYS A 50 13.96 5.67 8.65
N TYR A 51 14.47 6.58 7.82
CA TYR A 51 15.34 7.72 8.15
C TYR A 51 14.89 8.94 7.34
N ASP A 52 15.42 10.13 7.69
CA ASP A 52 15.34 11.28 6.79
C ASP A 52 16.09 10.94 5.50
N VAL A 53 15.45 11.12 4.35
CA VAL A 53 16.00 10.78 3.04
C VAL A 53 15.86 11.96 2.07
N SER A 54 16.74 12.00 1.06
CA SER A 54 16.64 12.99 -0.01
C SER A 54 15.49 12.68 -0.96
N SER A 55 14.71 13.69 -1.35
CA SER A 55 13.73 13.57 -2.43
C SER A 55 14.29 13.95 -3.80
N MET A 56 15.54 14.45 -3.87
CA MET A 56 16.19 14.92 -5.10
C MET A 56 17.65 14.51 -5.11
N ASP A 57 18.23 14.47 -6.29
CA ASP A 57 19.67 14.35 -6.47
C ASP A 57 20.32 15.71 -6.20
N GLY A 58 21.35 15.75 -5.38
CA GLY A 58 21.95 17.02 -5.00
C GLY A 58 23.08 16.91 -4.00
N TYR A 59 23.13 17.87 -3.10
CA TYR A 59 24.18 18.04 -2.10
C TYR A 59 23.55 18.31 -0.74
N ALA A 60 23.86 17.45 0.22
CA ALA A 60 23.37 17.57 1.60
C ALA A 60 24.19 18.61 2.36
N VAL A 61 23.53 19.57 3.00
CA VAL A 61 24.15 20.66 3.74
C VAL A 61 23.51 20.87 5.10
N ASN A 62 24.24 21.53 6.00
CA ASN A 62 23.68 22.08 7.22
C ASN A 62 23.09 23.48 6.94
N TYR A 63 21.80 23.65 7.11
CA TYR A 63 21.09 24.90 6.86
C TYR A 63 21.70 26.08 7.62
N ASN A 64 21.97 25.91 8.92
CA ASN A 64 22.46 26.98 9.77
C ASN A 64 23.88 27.43 9.36
N HIS A 65 24.76 26.48 9.00
CA HIS A 65 26.10 26.83 8.53
C HIS A 65 26.04 27.51 7.16
N TYR A 66 25.22 27.00 6.27
CA TYR A 66 25.06 27.58 4.93
C TYR A 66 24.50 29.00 4.95
N THR A 67 23.54 29.30 5.82
CA THR A 67 22.91 30.64 5.88
C THR A 67 23.71 31.69 6.64
N LYS A 68 24.73 31.31 7.42
CA LYS A 68 25.64 32.26 8.07
C LYS A 68 26.49 33.05 7.07
N ILE A 69 26.68 32.53 5.85
CA ILE A 69 27.42 33.24 4.79
C ILE A 69 26.48 34.24 4.12
N ASN A 70 26.99 35.42 3.81
CA ASN A 70 26.25 36.48 3.09
C ASN A 70 25.51 35.87 1.87
N LYS A 71 24.25 36.24 1.70
CA LYS A 71 23.39 35.74 0.63
C LYS A 71 23.88 36.12 -0.77
N GLU A 72 24.58 37.24 -0.92
CA GLU A 72 25.08 37.72 -2.19
C GLU A 72 26.41 37.06 -2.63
N THR A 73 27.07 36.37 -1.71
CA THR A 73 28.36 35.73 -1.96
C THR A 73 28.17 34.31 -2.53
N THR A 74 28.96 33.97 -3.57
CA THR A 74 29.04 32.57 -4.02
C THR A 74 29.61 31.71 -2.89
N LYS A 75 28.85 30.71 -2.47
CA LYS A 75 29.25 29.78 -1.42
C LYS A 75 29.97 28.60 -2.04
N LYS A 76 31.16 28.34 -1.51
CA LYS A 76 31.99 27.21 -1.91
C LYS A 76 31.92 26.14 -0.86
N LEU A 77 31.36 24.98 -1.21
CA LEU A 77 31.16 23.85 -0.33
C LEU A 77 32.13 22.72 -0.67
N LYS A 78 32.82 22.19 0.33
CA LYS A 78 33.77 21.07 0.16
C LYS A 78 33.02 19.76 0.10
N VAL A 79 33.12 19.00 -0.99
CA VAL A 79 32.54 17.68 -1.15
C VAL A 79 33.40 16.65 -0.42
N ILE A 80 32.88 16.04 0.62
CA ILE A 80 33.61 15.07 1.48
C ILE A 80 33.24 13.63 1.25
N GLY A 81 32.27 13.37 0.38
CA GLY A 81 31.84 12.01 0.04
C GLY A 81 30.52 11.97 -0.68
N GLU A 82 29.97 10.77 -0.72
CA GLU A 82 28.72 10.45 -1.42
C GLU A 82 27.81 9.59 -0.54
N SER A 83 26.48 9.80 -0.65
CA SER A 83 25.44 8.99 -0.02
C SER A 83 24.46 8.55 -1.09
N SER A 84 24.33 7.25 -1.31
CA SER A 84 23.39 6.65 -2.25
C SER A 84 22.41 5.71 -1.56
N ALA A 85 21.33 5.34 -2.26
CA ALA A 85 20.35 4.40 -1.74
C ALA A 85 21.04 3.06 -1.45
N GLY A 86 20.88 2.57 -0.20
CA GLY A 86 21.57 1.36 0.25
C GLY A 86 23.01 1.52 0.70
N ASN A 87 23.68 2.66 0.38
CA ASN A 87 25.06 2.95 0.79
C ASN A 87 25.16 4.37 1.35
N SER A 88 24.83 4.53 2.63
CA SER A 88 24.78 5.82 3.30
C SER A 88 26.17 6.31 3.73
N PHE A 89 26.41 7.62 3.61
CA PHE A 89 27.62 8.27 4.14
C PHE A 89 27.61 8.21 5.68
N SER A 90 28.73 7.77 6.28
CA SER A 90 28.80 7.46 7.72
C SER A 90 29.33 8.60 8.58
N LYS A 91 30.09 9.56 7.99
CA LYS A 91 30.68 10.65 8.74
C LYS A 91 29.69 11.80 8.94
N LYS A 92 29.95 12.66 9.90
CA LYS A 92 29.21 13.89 10.16
C LYS A 92 29.69 15.00 9.22
N ILE A 93 28.76 15.81 8.71
CA ILE A 93 29.04 17.03 7.97
C ILE A 93 29.28 18.18 8.94
N GLU A 94 30.36 18.95 8.74
CA GLU A 94 30.71 20.08 9.58
C GLU A 94 30.98 21.35 8.74
N GLY A 95 30.66 22.51 9.30
CA GLY A 95 30.89 23.79 8.63
C GLY A 95 30.28 23.86 7.24
N LEU A 96 31.13 24.12 6.24
CA LEU A 96 30.81 24.22 4.80
C LEU A 96 31.15 22.93 4.03
N GLU A 97 31.16 21.82 4.71
CA GLU A 97 31.24 20.53 4.06
C GLU A 97 29.88 20.14 3.49
N THR A 98 29.90 19.33 2.44
CA THR A 98 28.73 18.77 1.79
C THR A 98 29.01 17.35 1.34
N VAL A 99 27.94 16.58 1.19
CA VAL A 99 27.99 15.22 0.66
C VAL A 99 27.10 15.15 -0.58
N ARG A 100 27.61 14.61 -1.66
CA ARG A 100 26.80 14.27 -2.83
C ARG A 100 25.73 13.28 -2.39
N ILE A 101 24.45 13.57 -2.67
CA ILE A 101 23.36 12.71 -2.25
C ILE A 101 22.42 12.42 -3.41
N PHE A 102 21.90 11.19 -3.48
CA PHE A 102 20.95 10.76 -4.49
C PHE A 102 19.55 10.57 -3.87
N THR A 103 18.55 10.63 -4.72
CA THR A 103 17.15 10.41 -4.35
C THR A 103 16.98 9.09 -3.61
N GLY A 104 16.28 9.12 -2.49
CA GLY A 104 16.07 7.96 -1.61
C GLY A 104 17.24 7.65 -0.67
N ALA A 105 18.37 8.29 -0.81
CA ALA A 105 19.52 8.10 0.08
C ALA A 105 19.29 8.75 1.45
N LYS A 106 19.78 8.09 2.50
CA LYS A 106 19.74 8.60 3.87
C LYS A 106 20.58 9.89 3.99
N LEU A 107 20.01 10.90 4.66
CA LEU A 107 20.73 12.12 4.97
C LEU A 107 21.95 11.83 5.86
N PRO A 108 23.14 12.37 5.50
CA PRO A 108 24.30 12.33 6.38
C PRO A 108 24.06 13.05 7.70
N SER A 109 24.67 12.55 8.76
CA SER A 109 24.64 13.22 10.06
C SER A 109 25.17 14.66 9.96
N GLY A 110 24.54 15.61 10.61
CA GLY A 110 24.89 17.04 10.55
C GLY A 110 24.28 17.81 9.39
N SER A 111 23.58 17.17 8.45
CA SER A 111 22.79 17.83 7.41
C SER A 111 21.30 17.80 7.70
N ASP A 112 20.59 18.79 7.17
CA ASP A 112 19.13 18.92 7.32
C ASP A 112 18.46 19.48 6.06
N THR A 113 19.21 19.75 4.99
CA THR A 113 18.72 20.43 3.79
C THR A 113 19.49 19.94 2.56
N ILE A 114 18.82 19.90 1.41
CA ILE A 114 19.40 19.49 0.14
C ILE A 114 19.41 20.68 -0.81
N ILE A 115 20.55 20.88 -1.51
CA ILE A 115 20.68 21.74 -2.67
C ILE A 115 20.64 20.82 -3.88
N ILE A 116 19.72 21.05 -4.82
CA ILE A 116 19.62 20.21 -6.01
C ILE A 116 20.83 20.40 -6.93
N GLN A 117 21.17 19.37 -7.67
CA GLN A 117 22.38 19.38 -8.51
C GLN A 117 22.37 20.45 -9.60
N GLU A 118 21.19 20.86 -10.05
CA GLU A 118 20.96 21.88 -11.06
C GLU A 118 21.33 23.29 -10.56
N ASP A 119 21.32 23.49 -9.26
CA ASP A 119 21.58 24.78 -8.60
C ASP A 119 23.04 24.95 -8.16
N VAL A 120 23.92 24.03 -8.57
CA VAL A 120 25.35 24.09 -8.22
C VAL A 120 26.24 24.01 -9.44
N ARG A 121 27.45 24.61 -9.34
CA ARG A 121 28.53 24.45 -10.30
C ARG A 121 29.64 23.62 -9.67
N ASN A 122 30.06 22.55 -10.35
CA ASN A 122 31.16 21.71 -9.90
C ASN A 122 32.49 22.38 -10.23
N SER A 123 33.46 22.35 -9.31
CA SER A 123 34.85 22.66 -9.61
C SER A 123 35.44 21.60 -10.56
N SER A 124 36.51 21.97 -11.29
CA SER A 124 37.18 21.11 -12.28
C SER A 124 37.60 19.73 -11.70
N ASN A 125 37.99 19.70 -10.43
CA ASN A 125 38.44 18.50 -9.73
C ASN A 125 37.31 17.83 -8.91
N LYS A 126 36.07 18.30 -9.01
CA LYS A 126 34.87 17.82 -8.23
C LYS A 126 35.05 17.83 -6.70
N LYS A 127 36.10 18.46 -6.18
CA LYS A 127 36.32 18.55 -4.71
C LYS A 127 35.47 19.64 -4.06
N TYR A 128 34.93 20.56 -4.84
CA TYR A 128 34.10 21.66 -4.38
C TYR A 128 32.90 21.83 -5.29
N VAL A 129 31.83 22.33 -4.73
CA VAL A 129 30.67 22.84 -5.47
C VAL A 129 30.41 24.28 -5.07
N GLU A 130 29.96 25.07 -6.01
CA GLU A 130 29.67 26.50 -5.84
C GLU A 130 28.21 26.77 -6.13
N THR A 131 27.57 27.57 -5.28
CA THR A 131 26.18 27.96 -5.42
C THR A 131 25.91 29.34 -4.82
N LYS A 132 24.87 30.02 -5.33
CA LYS A 132 24.39 31.32 -4.80
C LYS A 132 22.94 31.23 -4.31
N ILE A 133 22.30 30.08 -4.37
CA ILE A 133 20.86 29.98 -4.09
C ILE A 133 20.53 30.26 -2.61
N ASN A 134 19.33 30.77 -2.42
CA ASN A 134 18.70 30.78 -1.09
C ASN A 134 17.96 29.47 -0.88
N ILE A 135 18.21 28.83 0.25
CA ILE A 135 17.59 27.56 0.63
C ILE A 135 16.62 27.75 1.80
N LYS A 136 15.68 26.84 1.92
CA LYS A 136 14.78 26.74 3.09
C LYS A 136 15.20 25.55 3.93
N LYS A 137 15.07 25.67 5.25
CA LYS A 137 15.35 24.54 6.16
C LYS A 137 14.48 23.34 5.79
N ASN A 138 15.07 22.15 5.81
CA ASN A 138 14.44 20.88 5.43
C ASN A 138 13.96 20.79 3.96
N GLN A 139 14.43 21.71 3.09
CA GLN A 139 14.09 21.66 1.66
C GLN A 139 14.59 20.36 1.06
N PHE A 140 13.71 19.69 0.27
CA PHE A 140 13.94 18.41 -0.39
C PHE A 140 14.30 17.24 0.54
N VAL A 141 13.91 17.32 1.82
CA VAL A 141 14.07 16.25 2.78
C VAL A 141 12.71 15.59 3.05
N ARG A 142 12.61 14.29 2.78
CA ARG A 142 11.51 13.47 3.24
C ARG A 142 11.84 12.97 4.64
N LYS A 143 11.06 13.43 5.60
CA LYS A 143 11.28 13.09 7.02
C LYS A 143 10.96 11.62 7.29
N LYS A 144 11.70 11.05 8.27
CA LYS A 144 11.39 9.75 8.85
C LYS A 144 9.91 9.65 9.21
N GLY A 145 9.27 8.55 8.78
CA GLY A 145 7.85 8.30 9.07
C GLY A 145 6.87 9.23 8.34
N LEU A 146 7.30 9.87 7.24
CA LEU A 146 6.43 10.77 6.45
C LEU A 146 5.22 10.03 5.85
N ASP A 147 5.42 8.81 5.36
CA ASP A 147 4.35 8.02 4.73
C ASP A 147 3.52 7.30 5.79
N PHE A 148 4.17 6.68 6.76
CA PHE A 148 3.56 6.09 7.96
C PHE A 148 4.61 5.83 9.04
N LYS A 149 4.16 5.74 10.28
CA LYS A 149 5.00 5.52 11.45
C LYS A 149 4.87 4.09 11.98
N LYS A 150 5.88 3.64 12.71
CA LYS A 150 5.79 2.40 13.46
C LYS A 150 4.59 2.43 14.41
N ASN A 151 3.86 1.32 14.50
CA ASN A 151 2.61 1.12 15.25
C ASN A 151 1.40 1.90 14.73
N GLU A 152 1.50 2.54 13.56
CA GLU A 152 0.35 3.17 12.91
C GLU A 152 -0.51 2.11 12.20
N ILE A 153 -1.83 2.26 12.30
CA ILE A 153 -2.79 1.42 11.58
C ILE A 153 -2.92 1.96 10.16
N LEU A 154 -2.46 1.19 9.17
CA LEU A 154 -2.58 1.55 7.75
C LEU A 154 -3.95 1.20 7.19
N PHE A 155 -4.47 0.05 7.56
CA PHE A 155 -5.76 -0.44 7.08
C PHE A 155 -6.53 -1.09 8.22
N ASN A 156 -7.78 -0.72 8.37
CA ASN A 156 -8.68 -1.31 9.35
C ASN A 156 -9.22 -2.68 8.89
N GLU A 157 -9.78 -3.44 9.82
CA GLU A 157 -10.57 -4.63 9.50
C GLU A 157 -11.76 -4.28 8.59
N GLY A 158 -12.24 -5.25 7.81
CA GLY A 158 -13.35 -5.08 6.87
C GLY A 158 -12.97 -4.54 5.50
N ILE A 159 -11.72 -4.09 5.31
CA ILE A 159 -11.24 -3.62 4.00
C ILE A 159 -10.98 -4.80 3.08
N VAL A 160 -11.52 -4.74 1.85
CA VAL A 160 -11.14 -5.65 0.75
C VAL A 160 -9.82 -5.19 0.15
N ILE A 161 -8.83 -6.09 0.18
CA ILE A 161 -7.46 -5.81 -0.26
C ILE A 161 -7.43 -5.64 -1.79
N LYS A 162 -7.00 -4.47 -2.25
CA LYS A 162 -6.77 -4.13 -3.67
C LYS A 162 -5.26 -4.12 -3.96
N SER A 163 -4.90 -4.11 -5.25
CA SER A 163 -3.48 -4.08 -5.69
C SER A 163 -2.66 -2.97 -5.02
N ARG A 164 -3.20 -1.75 -4.94
CA ARG A 164 -2.55 -0.62 -4.26
C ARG A 164 -2.27 -0.87 -2.77
N HIS A 165 -3.16 -1.64 -2.09
CA HIS A 165 -2.96 -1.97 -0.68
C HIS A 165 -1.82 -2.97 -0.49
N ILE A 166 -1.64 -3.92 -1.43
CA ILE A 166 -0.54 -4.91 -1.38
C ILE A 166 0.82 -4.19 -1.32
N GLY A 167 1.04 -3.18 -2.19
CA GLY A 167 2.28 -2.41 -2.18
C GLY A 167 2.54 -1.72 -0.84
N SER A 168 1.54 -1.01 -0.29
CA SER A 168 1.66 -0.33 1.00
C SER A 168 1.88 -1.32 2.15
N ILE A 169 1.19 -2.45 2.17
CA ILE A 169 1.35 -3.50 3.19
C ILE A 169 2.76 -4.11 3.12
N ALA A 170 3.26 -4.42 1.92
CA ALA A 170 4.60 -4.96 1.76
C ALA A 170 5.68 -4.02 2.35
N MET A 171 5.49 -2.70 2.21
CA MET A 171 6.40 -1.70 2.77
C MET A 171 6.39 -1.67 4.30
N THR A 172 5.37 -2.23 4.98
CA THR A 172 5.37 -2.37 6.44
C THR A 172 6.25 -3.51 6.96
N GLY A 173 6.73 -4.38 6.05
CA GLY A 173 7.46 -5.60 6.39
C GLY A 173 6.56 -6.77 6.80
N GLN A 174 5.24 -6.66 6.68
CA GLN A 174 4.32 -7.76 6.96
C GLN A 174 4.25 -8.71 5.75
N THR A 175 4.38 -9.99 6.01
CA THR A 175 4.32 -11.06 5.00
C THR A 175 3.05 -11.91 5.11
N TRP A 176 2.43 -11.95 6.29
CA TRP A 176 1.20 -12.66 6.56
C TRP A 176 0.10 -11.70 7.01
N LEU A 177 -1.12 -11.95 6.54
CA LEU A 177 -2.29 -11.13 6.83
C LEU A 177 -3.41 -12.02 7.34
N THR A 178 -4.07 -11.59 8.42
CA THR A 178 -5.27 -12.25 8.91
C THR A 178 -6.49 -11.71 8.15
N VAL A 179 -7.13 -12.58 7.40
CA VAL A 179 -8.27 -12.25 6.53
C VAL A 179 -9.48 -13.14 6.87
N SER A 180 -10.67 -12.70 6.51
CA SER A 180 -11.86 -13.53 6.59
C SER A 180 -11.74 -14.72 5.64
N ARG A 181 -12.16 -15.92 6.08
CA ARG A 181 -12.24 -17.08 5.20
C ARG A 181 -13.22 -16.81 4.07
N LYS A 182 -13.04 -17.46 2.95
CA LYS A 182 -14.03 -17.40 1.87
C LYS A 182 -15.26 -18.21 2.26
N PRO A 183 -16.48 -17.65 2.16
CA PRO A 183 -17.69 -18.40 2.44
C PRO A 183 -17.87 -19.55 1.45
N ILE A 184 -18.24 -20.72 1.94
CA ILE A 184 -18.66 -21.84 1.11
C ILE A 184 -20.17 -21.73 0.95
N VAL A 185 -20.65 -21.56 -0.28
CA VAL A 185 -22.07 -21.39 -0.59
C VAL A 185 -22.57 -22.60 -1.36
N SER A 186 -23.45 -23.37 -0.73
CA SER A 186 -24.09 -24.52 -1.37
C SER A 186 -25.27 -24.09 -2.23
N ILE A 187 -25.31 -24.57 -3.47
CA ILE A 187 -26.38 -24.32 -4.44
C ILE A 187 -27.16 -25.60 -4.62
N LEU A 188 -28.44 -25.58 -4.23
CA LEU A 188 -29.35 -26.69 -4.40
C LEU A 188 -30.39 -26.32 -5.45
N SER A 189 -30.49 -27.12 -6.50
CA SER A 189 -31.55 -27.00 -7.50
C SER A 189 -32.63 -28.07 -7.21
N THR A 190 -33.89 -27.70 -7.38
CA THR A 190 -35.02 -28.58 -7.19
C THR A 190 -35.92 -28.56 -8.42
N GLY A 191 -36.47 -29.70 -8.78
CA GLY A 191 -37.40 -29.83 -9.90
C GLY A 191 -37.12 -31.07 -10.75
N ASN A 192 -38.18 -31.85 -11.04
CA ASN A 192 -38.07 -33.06 -11.85
C ASN A 192 -37.71 -32.79 -13.31
N GLU A 193 -37.89 -31.55 -13.75
CA GLU A 193 -37.54 -31.08 -15.07
C GLU A 193 -36.03 -30.74 -15.21
N ILE A 194 -35.34 -30.55 -14.08
CA ILE A 194 -33.94 -30.07 -14.07
C ILE A 194 -32.96 -31.22 -14.23
N ILE A 195 -32.10 -31.12 -15.24
CA ILE A 195 -31.00 -32.08 -15.44
C ILE A 195 -29.65 -31.36 -15.39
N LYS A 196 -28.58 -32.15 -15.17
CA LYS A 196 -27.23 -31.63 -15.19
C LYS A 196 -26.84 -31.17 -16.62
N VAL A 197 -26.12 -30.09 -16.72
CA VAL A 197 -25.57 -29.62 -18.01
C VAL A 197 -24.67 -30.71 -18.61
N GLY A 198 -24.91 -31.05 -19.87
CA GLY A 198 -24.19 -32.12 -20.60
C GLY A 198 -24.92 -33.45 -20.63
N GLU A 199 -26.01 -33.63 -19.87
CA GLU A 199 -26.92 -34.78 -20.00
C GLU A 199 -27.91 -34.56 -21.16
N THR A 200 -28.34 -35.65 -21.81
CA THR A 200 -29.35 -35.57 -22.88
C THR A 200 -30.76 -35.40 -22.28
N PRO A 201 -31.45 -34.27 -22.53
CA PRO A 201 -32.76 -34.00 -21.95
C PRO A 201 -33.82 -34.93 -22.51
N LYS A 202 -34.71 -35.42 -21.65
CA LYS A 202 -35.98 -36.07 -22.04
C LYS A 202 -37.01 -34.98 -22.41
N LYS A 203 -38.22 -35.41 -22.84
CA LYS A 203 -39.24 -34.54 -23.44
C LYS A 203 -39.51 -33.26 -22.60
N ASP A 204 -39.55 -33.33 -21.30
CA ASP A 204 -39.97 -32.21 -20.44
C ASP A 204 -38.81 -31.77 -19.50
N GLN A 205 -37.53 -31.99 -19.91
CA GLN A 205 -36.35 -31.66 -19.13
C GLN A 205 -35.55 -30.53 -19.72
N ILE A 206 -34.97 -29.71 -18.86
CA ILE A 206 -34.13 -28.56 -19.20
C ILE A 206 -32.80 -28.62 -18.44
N PRO A 207 -31.70 -28.20 -19.09
CA PRO A 207 -30.38 -28.11 -18.42
C PRO A 207 -30.37 -27.07 -17.31
N ASN A 208 -29.67 -27.37 -16.21
CA ASN A 208 -29.53 -26.52 -15.05
C ASN A 208 -28.52 -25.35 -15.30
N GLY A 209 -28.96 -24.34 -16.02
CA GLY A 209 -28.13 -23.14 -16.25
C GLY A 209 -28.01 -22.23 -15.03
N ASN A 210 -29.07 -22.19 -14.17
CA ASN A 210 -29.10 -21.29 -13.02
C ASN A 210 -28.03 -21.61 -11.99
N SER A 211 -27.76 -22.88 -11.73
CA SER A 211 -26.72 -23.25 -10.74
C SER A 211 -25.33 -22.85 -11.19
N LEU A 212 -25.04 -22.90 -12.50
CA LEU A 212 -23.76 -22.44 -13.04
C LEU A 212 -23.62 -20.93 -12.96
N MET A 213 -24.70 -20.19 -13.30
CA MET A 213 -24.72 -18.73 -13.17
C MET A 213 -24.50 -18.31 -11.71
N LEU A 214 -25.21 -18.92 -10.77
CA LEU A 214 -25.04 -18.62 -9.34
C LEU A 214 -23.64 -18.99 -8.84
N ALA A 215 -23.06 -20.09 -9.31
CA ALA A 215 -21.70 -20.48 -8.98
C ALA A 215 -20.68 -19.44 -9.45
N ALA A 216 -20.84 -18.94 -10.68
CA ALA A 216 -20.00 -17.88 -11.22
C ALA A 216 -20.13 -16.59 -10.40
N MET A 217 -21.33 -16.17 -10.04
CA MET A 217 -21.57 -15.00 -9.18
C MET A 217 -20.90 -15.15 -7.80
N ILE A 218 -21.01 -16.34 -7.16
CA ILE A 218 -20.37 -16.61 -5.88
C ILE A 218 -18.85 -16.45 -5.99
N GLN A 219 -18.24 -16.94 -7.06
CA GLN A 219 -16.80 -16.77 -7.30
C GLN A 219 -16.42 -15.30 -7.52
N GLU A 220 -17.21 -14.59 -8.31
CA GLU A 220 -17.01 -13.17 -8.58
C GLU A 220 -17.01 -12.34 -7.29
N PHE A 221 -17.90 -12.65 -6.35
CA PHE A 221 -17.97 -12.03 -5.02
C PHE A 221 -17.00 -12.63 -3.99
N GLY A 222 -16.10 -13.52 -4.41
CA GLY A 222 -15.02 -14.04 -3.57
C GLY A 222 -15.40 -15.25 -2.71
N GLY A 223 -16.56 -15.86 -2.91
CA GLY A 223 -16.98 -17.10 -2.26
C GLY A 223 -16.46 -18.37 -2.96
N ILE A 224 -16.77 -19.51 -2.36
CA ILE A 224 -16.50 -20.85 -2.91
C ILE A 224 -17.83 -21.52 -3.19
N PRO A 225 -18.26 -21.70 -4.45
CA PRO A 225 -19.51 -22.36 -4.76
C PRO A 225 -19.39 -23.89 -4.57
N LYS A 226 -20.45 -24.50 -4.05
CA LYS A 226 -20.64 -25.95 -3.98
C LYS A 226 -21.97 -26.31 -4.61
N ILE A 227 -21.96 -26.77 -5.86
CA ILE A 227 -23.16 -27.22 -6.55
C ILE A 227 -23.52 -28.61 -6.00
N LEU A 228 -24.71 -28.73 -5.44
CA LEU A 228 -25.24 -29.99 -4.96
C LEU A 228 -26.01 -30.70 -6.09
N PRO A 229 -26.24 -32.04 -5.97
CA PRO A 229 -27.13 -32.77 -6.88
C PRO A 229 -28.54 -32.13 -6.88
N VAL A 230 -29.26 -32.29 -7.99
CA VAL A 230 -30.66 -31.86 -8.08
C VAL A 230 -31.51 -32.72 -7.13
N ALA A 231 -32.35 -32.08 -6.31
CA ALA A 231 -33.26 -32.72 -5.37
C ALA A 231 -34.63 -32.94 -6.01
#